data_3f4c5df71b74bafb52370588eef64965
#
_entry.id   3f4c5df71b74bafb52370588eef64965
#
_cell.length_a   1.000
_cell.length_b   1.000
_cell.length_c   1.000
_cell.angle_alpha   90.00
_cell.angle_beta   90.00
_cell.angle_gamma   90.00
#
_symmetry.space_group_name_H-M   'P 1'
#
loop_
_entity.id
_entity.type
_entity.pdbx_description
1 polymer ?
#
loop_
_entity_poly.entity_id
_entity_poly.type
_entity_poly.pdbx_seq_one_letter_code
_entity_poly.pdbx_strand_id
1 'polypeptide(L)'
;MQHFFADPSCVDGEQIRLAGSDVNHMKNVLRMKPGEEVWISDGEGTDYFCKVEGYEEKEAVLRVVKKEVSQTELASRLILFQGLPKGEKMEWIVQKAVELGAYCIVPFAAKRSVVKLDQKKAGKKRERWQAIAKGAAEQSKRGSVPQVRNVMSFREAMNYAKELDVVLVPYELQEGMKATEAVISKIEPGQSVGIFIGPEGGFDESEIDQAKETGAIPITLGKRILRTETAGLTTLSILMYHLECREQLEDKNIK
;
A
#
# COMPACT_ATOMS: atom_id res chain seq x y z
N MET A 1 10.17 17.80 6.72
CA MET A 1 11.03 17.03 7.65
C MET A 1 11.18 15.64 7.06
N GLN A 2 12.37 15.06 7.09
CA GLN A 2 12.66 13.74 6.52
C GLN A 2 12.09 12.65 7.41
N HIS A 3 11.80 11.50 6.79
CA HIS A 3 11.21 10.34 7.43
C HIS A 3 11.89 9.06 6.92
N PHE A 4 12.22 8.14 7.84
CA PHE A 4 12.87 6.86 7.53
C PHE A 4 12.23 5.74 8.35
N PHE A 5 12.55 4.51 8.00
CA PHE A 5 12.16 3.33 8.76
C PHE A 5 13.36 2.70 9.47
N ALA A 6 13.17 2.30 10.71
CA ALA A 6 14.11 1.49 11.48
C ALA A 6 13.45 0.16 11.85
N ASP A 7 14.23 -0.92 11.87
CA ASP A 7 13.78 -2.15 12.52
C ASP A 7 13.60 -1.89 14.02
N PRO A 8 12.55 -2.40 14.68
CA PRO A 8 12.35 -2.22 16.13
C PRO A 8 13.56 -2.59 16.97
N SER A 9 14.38 -3.56 16.52
CA SER A 9 15.63 -3.94 17.21
C SER A 9 16.73 -2.87 17.17
N CYS A 10 16.58 -1.87 16.30
CA CYS A 10 17.49 -0.72 16.24
C CYS A 10 17.18 0.36 17.28
N VAL A 11 16.08 0.21 18.03
CA VAL A 11 15.65 1.15 19.07
C VAL A 11 16.13 0.66 20.44
N ASP A 12 17.05 1.39 21.06
CA ASP A 12 17.57 1.10 22.39
C ASP A 12 17.34 2.31 23.31
N GLY A 13 16.24 2.23 24.08
CA GLY A 13 15.83 3.29 24.99
C GLY A 13 15.59 4.63 24.28
N GLU A 14 16.48 5.58 24.53
CA GLU A 14 16.41 6.94 23.92
C GLU A 14 17.30 7.09 22.66
N GLN A 15 17.86 6.00 22.15
CA GLN A 15 18.75 6.03 20.99
C GLN A 15 18.26 5.08 19.90
N ILE A 16 18.40 5.52 18.65
CA ILE A 16 18.16 4.69 17.46
C ILE A 16 19.43 4.65 16.62
N ARG A 17 19.86 3.46 16.22
CA ARG A 17 21.03 3.23 15.35
C ARG A 17 20.55 2.75 13.99
N LEU A 18 20.59 3.63 13.00
CA LEU A 18 20.29 3.29 11.62
C LEU A 18 21.54 2.80 10.92
N ALA A 19 21.40 1.73 10.12
CA ALA A 19 22.46 1.18 9.28
C ALA A 19 22.00 1.05 7.82
N GLY A 20 22.93 0.74 6.92
CA GLY A 20 22.62 0.44 5.51
C GLY A 20 22.43 1.66 4.63
N SER A 21 21.52 1.56 3.65
CA SER A 21 21.31 2.58 2.61
C SER A 21 20.85 3.93 3.17
N ASP A 22 20.08 3.91 4.25
CA ASP A 22 19.48 5.10 4.84
C ASP A 22 20.55 6.04 5.43
N VAL A 23 21.63 5.46 5.99
CA VAL A 23 22.79 6.25 6.45
C VAL A 23 23.44 7.02 5.31
N ASN A 24 23.64 6.35 4.16
CA ASN A 24 24.17 7.02 2.97
C ASN A 24 23.22 8.11 2.47
N HIS A 25 21.92 7.87 2.50
CA HIS A 25 20.92 8.85 2.13
C HIS A 25 20.96 10.07 3.07
N MET A 26 20.94 9.85 4.39
CA MET A 26 21.04 10.92 5.38
C MET A 26 22.33 11.73 5.25
N LYS A 27 23.50 11.05 5.21
CA LYS A 27 24.81 11.68 5.29
C LYS A 27 25.24 12.34 3.97
N ASN A 28 25.07 11.65 2.83
CA ASN A 28 25.66 12.03 1.55
C ASN A 28 24.66 12.68 0.59
N VAL A 29 23.40 12.28 0.60
CA VAL A 29 22.36 12.83 -0.27
C VAL A 29 21.70 14.03 0.39
N LEU A 30 21.14 13.87 1.58
CA LEU A 30 20.46 14.92 2.33
C LEU A 30 21.45 15.83 3.10
N ARG A 31 22.66 15.32 3.35
CA ARG A 31 23.73 16.03 4.08
C ARG A 31 23.30 16.50 5.47
N MET A 32 22.54 15.67 6.15
CA MET A 32 22.04 15.97 7.49
C MET A 32 23.18 16.09 8.50
N LYS A 33 23.09 17.10 9.34
CA LYS A 33 24.11 17.44 10.34
C LYS A 33 23.64 17.06 11.75
N PRO A 34 24.55 16.86 12.70
CA PRO A 34 24.19 16.75 14.11
C PRO A 34 23.29 17.93 14.55
N GLY A 35 22.24 17.60 15.31
CA GLY A 35 21.20 18.53 15.76
C GLY A 35 20.00 18.65 14.84
N GLU A 36 20.06 18.18 13.57
CA GLU A 36 18.92 18.21 12.66
C GLU A 36 17.87 17.16 13.05
N GLU A 37 16.63 17.47 12.76
CA GLU A 37 15.44 16.71 13.16
C GLU A 37 14.99 15.76 12.08
N VAL A 38 14.53 14.56 12.49
CA VAL A 38 14.08 13.49 11.60
C VAL A 38 13.01 12.65 12.29
N TRP A 39 12.06 12.15 11.52
CA TRP A 39 11.12 11.13 11.96
C TRP A 39 11.61 9.73 11.61
N ILE A 40 11.45 8.81 12.53
CA ILE A 40 11.73 7.39 12.35
C ILE A 40 10.48 6.62 12.73
N SER A 41 9.99 5.76 11.82
CA SER A 41 8.92 4.80 12.14
C SER A 41 9.50 3.40 12.30
N ASP A 42 8.98 2.64 13.28
CA ASP A 42 9.41 1.25 13.49
C ASP A 42 8.71 0.25 12.56
N GLY A 43 7.76 0.72 11.75
CA GLY A 43 6.97 -0.12 10.87
C GLY A 43 5.87 -0.93 11.58
N GLU A 44 5.76 -0.80 12.90
CA GLU A 44 4.80 -1.50 13.75
C GLU A 44 3.81 -0.55 14.43
N GLY A 45 3.80 0.71 14.02
CA GLY A 45 2.84 1.71 14.46
C GLY A 45 3.37 2.74 15.46
N THR A 46 4.69 2.79 15.69
CA THR A 46 5.30 3.83 16.52
C THR A 46 6.17 4.76 15.69
N ASP A 47 5.98 6.05 15.85
CA ASP A 47 6.78 7.10 15.27
C ASP A 47 7.65 7.77 16.34
N TYR A 48 8.94 7.93 16.03
CA TYR A 48 9.94 8.55 16.88
C TYR A 48 10.40 9.87 16.27
N PHE A 49 10.20 10.96 16.97
CA PHE A 49 10.81 12.24 16.64
C PHE A 49 12.22 12.25 17.20
N CYS A 50 13.21 12.37 16.35
CA CYS A 50 14.62 12.21 16.69
C CYS A 50 15.45 13.43 16.28
N LYS A 51 16.63 13.58 16.91
CA LYS A 51 17.72 14.45 16.47
C LYS A 51 18.94 13.63 16.10
N VAL A 52 19.58 13.97 15.00
CA VAL A 52 20.85 13.38 14.60
C VAL A 52 21.91 13.73 15.66
N GLU A 53 22.53 12.74 16.30
CA GLU A 53 23.68 12.95 17.19
C GLU A 53 24.99 12.91 16.41
N GLY A 54 25.11 11.99 15.45
CA GLY A 54 26.30 11.87 14.64
C GLY A 54 26.27 10.67 13.71
N TYR A 55 27.41 10.39 13.12
CA TYR A 55 27.64 9.27 12.21
C TYR A 55 28.88 8.49 12.67
N GLU A 56 28.71 7.22 13.01
CA GLU A 56 29.77 6.30 13.40
C GLU A 56 29.95 5.28 12.28
N GLU A 57 31.18 5.16 11.74
CA GLU A 57 31.55 4.24 10.64
C GLU A 57 30.44 4.04 9.57
N LYS A 58 29.49 3.13 9.84
CA LYS A 58 28.39 2.75 8.94
C LYS A 58 27.00 3.01 9.51
N GLU A 59 26.92 3.69 10.63
CA GLU A 59 25.66 3.96 11.34
C GLU A 59 25.40 5.45 11.49
N ALA A 60 24.13 5.82 11.49
CA ALA A 60 23.66 7.11 11.97
C ALA A 60 23.09 6.92 13.38
N VAL A 61 23.59 7.71 14.32
CA VAL A 61 23.16 7.69 15.72
C VAL A 61 22.15 8.82 15.91
N LEU A 62 20.97 8.46 16.36
CA LEU A 62 19.84 9.37 16.54
C LEU A 62 19.39 9.32 18.00
N ARG A 63 19.14 10.49 18.59
CA ARG A 63 18.53 10.59 19.92
C ARG A 63 17.02 10.79 19.81
N VAL A 64 16.26 9.95 20.48
CA VAL A 64 14.81 10.07 20.58
C VAL A 64 14.46 11.26 21.46
N VAL A 65 13.66 12.17 20.94
CA VAL A 65 13.11 13.31 21.68
C VAL A 65 11.68 13.03 22.14
N LYS A 66 10.91 12.34 21.31
CA LYS A 66 9.50 12.00 21.54
C LYS A 66 9.15 10.73 20.78
N LYS A 67 8.26 9.93 21.33
CA LYS A 67 7.59 8.82 20.60
C LYS A 67 6.08 9.00 20.67
N GLU A 68 5.41 8.58 19.61
CA GLU A 68 3.94 8.63 19.52
C GLU A 68 3.42 7.48 18.65
N VAL A 69 2.14 7.18 18.79
CA VAL A 69 1.46 6.23 17.91
C VAL A 69 1.29 6.89 16.54
N SER A 70 1.63 6.16 15.49
CA SER A 70 1.46 6.66 14.12
C SER A 70 -0.02 6.96 13.83
N GLN A 71 -0.29 8.10 13.21
CA GLN A 71 -1.63 8.58 12.89
C GLN A 71 -1.93 8.54 11.38
N THR A 72 -1.05 7.93 10.60
CA THR A 72 -1.12 7.98 9.13
C THR A 72 -1.72 6.72 8.50
N GLU A 73 -1.95 5.69 9.31
CA GLU A 73 -2.52 4.44 8.82
C GLU A 73 -4.05 4.45 8.93
N LEU A 74 -4.72 3.91 7.90
CA LEU A 74 -6.15 3.62 7.97
C LEU A 74 -6.40 2.49 8.99
N ALA A 75 -7.48 2.57 9.75
CA ALA A 75 -7.93 1.45 10.58
C ALA A 75 -8.29 0.22 9.73
N SER A 76 -8.70 0.45 8.48
CA SER A 76 -9.06 -0.58 7.50
C SER A 76 -7.87 -1.07 6.69
N ARG A 77 -7.89 -2.33 6.27
CA ARG A 77 -6.83 -2.91 5.43
C ARG A 77 -7.26 -2.96 3.97
N LEU A 78 -6.77 -2.01 3.17
CA LEU A 78 -7.00 -1.99 1.72
C LEU A 78 -5.94 -2.81 1.00
N ILE A 79 -6.31 -3.93 0.39
CA ILE A 79 -5.42 -4.84 -0.34
C ILE A 79 -5.65 -4.66 -1.84
N LEU A 80 -4.63 -4.16 -2.56
CA LEU A 80 -4.69 -4.01 -4.01
C LEU A 80 -4.19 -5.29 -4.69
N PHE A 81 -5.09 -6.06 -5.29
CA PHE A 81 -4.77 -7.14 -6.22
C PHE A 81 -4.66 -6.54 -7.62
N GLN A 82 -3.42 -6.48 -8.13
CA GLN A 82 -3.13 -5.85 -9.41
C GLN A 82 -2.72 -6.86 -10.47
N GLY A 83 -3.52 -6.99 -11.53
CA GLY A 83 -3.14 -7.74 -12.71
C GLY A 83 -1.88 -7.17 -13.34
N LEU A 84 -0.90 -8.03 -13.68
CA LEU A 84 0.41 -7.62 -14.18
C LEU A 84 0.27 -6.73 -15.43
N PRO A 85 0.60 -5.43 -15.34
CA PRO A 85 0.55 -4.53 -16.48
C PRO A 85 1.82 -4.61 -17.31
N LYS A 86 1.78 -4.07 -18.54
CA LYS A 86 2.95 -3.95 -19.40
C LYS A 86 3.93 -2.87 -18.92
N GLY A 87 5.21 -3.06 -19.23
CA GLY A 87 6.25 -2.07 -18.99
C GLY A 87 6.51 -1.82 -17.51
N GLU A 88 6.71 -0.55 -17.15
CA GLU A 88 7.05 -0.09 -15.81
C GLU A 88 5.84 0.43 -15.02
N LYS A 89 4.63 0.29 -15.55
CA LYS A 89 3.40 0.79 -14.91
C LYS A 89 3.20 0.27 -13.48
N MET A 90 3.65 -0.97 -13.21
CA MET A 90 3.54 -1.55 -11.87
C MET A 90 4.31 -0.74 -10.82
N GLU A 91 5.42 -0.12 -11.19
CA GLU A 91 6.22 0.72 -10.28
C GLU A 91 5.45 1.96 -9.86
N TRP A 92 4.80 2.60 -10.84
CA TRP A 92 3.95 3.76 -10.60
C TRP A 92 2.70 3.39 -9.78
N ILE A 93 2.07 2.24 -10.11
CA ILE A 93 0.91 1.72 -9.34
C ILE A 93 1.30 1.48 -7.88
N VAL A 94 2.42 0.80 -7.63
CA VAL A 94 2.91 0.55 -6.27
C VAL A 94 3.13 1.85 -5.52
N GLN A 95 3.87 2.79 -6.13
CA GLN A 95 4.14 4.09 -5.52
C GLN A 95 2.84 4.78 -5.10
N LYS A 96 1.89 4.93 -6.02
CA LYS A 96 0.65 5.67 -5.76
C LYS A 96 -0.33 4.91 -4.87
N ALA A 97 -0.36 3.58 -4.93
CA ALA A 97 -1.15 2.77 -4.01
C ALA A 97 -0.68 2.94 -2.55
N VAL A 98 0.63 3.02 -2.33
CA VAL A 98 1.20 3.31 -1.01
C VAL A 98 0.80 4.69 -0.52
N GLU A 99 0.92 5.72 -1.36
CA GLU A 99 0.49 7.09 -1.03
C GLU A 99 -1.01 7.17 -0.67
N LEU A 100 -1.84 6.30 -1.25
CA LEU A 100 -3.29 6.23 -1.02
C LEU A 100 -3.70 5.25 0.10
N GLY A 101 -2.78 4.84 0.95
CA GLY A 101 -3.09 4.05 2.13
C GLY A 101 -3.25 2.54 1.88
N ALA A 102 -2.84 1.99 0.74
CA ALA A 102 -2.86 0.54 0.55
C ALA A 102 -2.06 -0.18 1.65
N TYR A 103 -2.67 -1.18 2.28
CA TYR A 103 -2.05 -2.02 3.30
C TYR A 103 -1.10 -3.06 2.69
N CYS A 104 -1.49 -3.60 1.54
CA CYS A 104 -0.73 -4.64 0.84
C CYS A 104 -0.99 -4.57 -0.66
N ILE A 105 -0.01 -4.97 -1.47
CA ILE A 105 -0.14 -5.06 -2.91
C ILE A 105 0.17 -6.50 -3.34
N VAL A 106 -0.76 -7.11 -4.06
CA VAL A 106 -0.69 -8.49 -4.54
C VAL A 106 -0.68 -8.49 -6.07
N PRO A 107 0.49 -8.58 -6.72
CA PRO A 107 0.55 -8.73 -8.17
C PRO A 107 0.01 -10.11 -8.57
N PHE A 108 -0.80 -10.18 -9.63
CA PHE A 108 -1.25 -11.49 -10.13
C PHE A 108 -1.24 -11.57 -11.67
N ALA A 109 -1.11 -12.80 -12.16
CA ALA A 109 -1.20 -13.12 -13.57
C ALA A 109 -2.66 -13.46 -13.93
N ALA A 110 -3.33 -12.57 -14.69
CA ALA A 110 -4.64 -12.81 -15.26
C ALA A 110 -4.51 -13.51 -16.63
N LYS A 111 -5.58 -14.12 -17.11
CA LYS A 111 -5.61 -14.80 -18.43
C LYS A 111 -5.20 -13.87 -19.57
N ARG A 112 -5.65 -12.60 -19.54
CA ARG A 112 -5.35 -11.57 -20.55
C ARG A 112 -4.09 -10.77 -20.23
N SER A 113 -3.30 -11.18 -19.23
CA SER A 113 -1.97 -10.60 -18.99
C SER A 113 -1.01 -10.97 -20.11
N VAL A 114 -0.45 -9.96 -20.76
CA VAL A 114 0.59 -10.15 -21.79
C VAL A 114 1.94 -10.49 -21.16
N VAL A 115 2.17 -9.98 -19.95
CA VAL A 115 3.41 -10.20 -19.21
C VAL A 115 3.40 -11.58 -18.55
N LYS A 116 4.39 -12.41 -18.94
CA LYS A 116 4.65 -13.70 -18.32
C LYS A 116 6.00 -13.64 -17.59
N LEU A 117 5.99 -13.90 -16.30
CA LEU A 117 7.19 -13.88 -15.48
C LEU A 117 7.51 -15.30 -15.03
N ASP A 118 8.75 -15.74 -15.25
CA ASP A 118 9.29 -16.89 -14.55
C ASP A 118 9.59 -16.52 -13.07
N GLN A 119 9.77 -17.52 -12.20
CA GLN A 119 9.99 -17.30 -10.77
C GLN A 119 11.16 -16.36 -10.47
N LYS A 120 12.27 -16.48 -11.20
CA LYS A 120 13.47 -15.65 -10.98
C LYS A 120 13.20 -14.18 -11.32
N LYS A 121 12.52 -13.92 -12.45
CA LYS A 121 12.14 -12.56 -12.85
C LYS A 121 11.08 -11.98 -11.94
N ALA A 122 10.10 -12.77 -11.51
CA ALA A 122 9.08 -12.36 -10.56
C ALA A 122 9.70 -11.93 -9.22
N GLY A 123 10.67 -12.72 -8.69
CA GLY A 123 11.39 -12.38 -7.46
C GLY A 123 12.13 -11.04 -7.56
N LYS A 124 12.93 -10.83 -8.62
CA LYS A 124 13.64 -9.56 -8.83
C LYS A 124 12.70 -8.36 -8.97
N LYS A 125 11.56 -8.54 -9.67
CA LYS A 125 10.56 -7.47 -9.79
C LYS A 125 9.91 -7.17 -8.44
N ARG A 126 9.55 -8.19 -7.66
CA ARG A 126 9.00 -7.99 -6.32
C ARG A 126 9.95 -7.21 -5.41
N GLU A 127 11.24 -7.56 -5.41
CA GLU A 127 12.26 -6.81 -4.64
C GLU A 127 12.31 -5.33 -5.04
N ARG A 128 12.30 -5.05 -6.36
CA ARG A 128 12.26 -3.68 -6.87
C ARG A 128 10.98 -2.95 -6.46
N TRP A 129 9.82 -3.60 -6.57
CA TRP A 129 8.53 -3.03 -6.16
C TRP A 129 8.47 -2.78 -4.65
N GLN A 130 9.05 -3.68 -3.84
CA GLN A 130 9.14 -3.49 -2.39
C GLN A 130 10.02 -2.28 -2.02
N ALA A 131 11.13 -2.07 -2.73
CA ALA A 131 11.96 -0.88 -2.54
C ALA A 131 11.21 0.41 -2.90
N ILE A 132 10.40 0.39 -3.98
CA ILE A 132 9.53 1.52 -4.35
C ILE A 132 8.47 1.76 -3.28
N ALA A 133 7.85 0.70 -2.74
CA ALA A 133 6.88 0.82 -1.67
C ALA A 133 7.50 1.46 -0.41
N LYS A 134 8.73 1.08 -0.04
CA LYS A 134 9.46 1.70 1.07
C LYS A 134 9.68 3.20 0.83
N GLY A 135 10.24 3.58 -0.32
CA GLY A 135 10.48 5.00 -0.64
C GLY A 135 9.19 5.82 -0.71
N ALA A 136 8.09 5.24 -1.18
CA ALA A 136 6.78 5.90 -1.19
C ALA A 136 6.24 6.09 0.23
N ALA A 137 6.39 5.09 1.11
CA ALA A 137 5.97 5.17 2.52
C ALA A 137 6.76 6.25 3.27
N GLU A 138 8.07 6.33 3.07
CA GLU A 138 8.92 7.41 3.62
C GLU A 138 8.46 8.79 3.15
N GLN A 139 8.22 8.95 1.86
CA GLN A 139 7.78 10.22 1.27
C GLN A 139 6.38 10.64 1.76
N SER A 140 5.44 9.71 1.86
CA SER A 140 4.08 9.96 2.34
C SER A 140 3.95 9.92 3.87
N LYS A 141 5.06 9.71 4.59
CA LYS A 141 5.15 9.68 6.07
C LYS A 141 4.26 8.62 6.70
N ARG A 142 4.17 7.47 6.08
CA ARG A 142 3.41 6.35 6.64
C ARG A 142 4.13 5.73 7.82
N GLY A 143 3.37 5.23 8.79
CA GLY A 143 3.89 4.50 9.95
C GLY A 143 4.27 3.05 9.61
N SER A 144 3.88 2.55 8.44
CA SER A 144 4.19 1.19 7.98
C SER A 144 4.60 1.15 6.51
N VAL A 145 5.42 0.15 6.14
CA VAL A 145 5.77 -0.13 4.75
C VAL A 145 4.87 -1.21 4.20
N PRO A 146 3.95 -0.91 3.25
CA PRO A 146 3.10 -1.91 2.64
C PRO A 146 3.89 -3.04 2.00
N GLN A 147 3.46 -4.27 2.26
CA GLN A 147 4.11 -5.44 1.68
C GLN A 147 3.69 -5.63 0.23
N VAL A 148 4.68 -5.78 -0.66
CA VAL A 148 4.44 -6.30 -2.01
C VAL A 148 4.64 -7.81 -2.00
N ARG A 149 3.55 -8.56 -2.20
CA ARG A 149 3.54 -10.02 -2.21
C ARG A 149 4.23 -10.61 -3.45
N ASN A 150 4.52 -11.90 -3.40
CA ASN A 150 4.92 -12.63 -4.59
C ASN A 150 3.81 -12.59 -5.65
N VAL A 151 4.22 -12.70 -6.92
CA VAL A 151 3.25 -12.80 -8.03
C VAL A 151 2.45 -14.10 -7.88
N MET A 152 1.13 -13.98 -7.87
CA MET A 152 0.18 -15.09 -7.75
C MET A 152 -0.47 -15.38 -9.10
N SER A 153 -1.02 -16.57 -9.29
CA SER A 153 -2.06 -16.80 -10.29
C SER A 153 -3.36 -16.11 -9.86
N PHE A 154 -4.28 -15.87 -10.79
CA PHE A 154 -5.62 -15.34 -10.46
C PHE A 154 -6.33 -16.20 -9.40
N ARG A 155 -6.25 -17.53 -9.55
CA ARG A 155 -6.86 -18.48 -8.60
C ARG A 155 -6.28 -18.36 -7.19
N GLU A 156 -4.97 -18.24 -7.05
CA GLU A 156 -4.31 -18.05 -5.74
C GLU A 156 -4.70 -16.71 -5.13
N ALA A 157 -4.75 -15.64 -5.93
CA ALA A 157 -5.18 -14.31 -5.48
C ALA A 157 -6.64 -14.34 -5.00
N MET A 158 -7.55 -15.00 -5.73
CA MET A 158 -8.95 -15.18 -5.30
C MET A 158 -9.07 -16.01 -4.03
N ASN A 159 -8.26 -17.07 -3.88
CA ASN A 159 -8.27 -17.86 -2.64
C ASN A 159 -7.78 -17.03 -1.44
N TYR A 160 -6.79 -16.19 -1.61
CA TYR A 160 -6.35 -15.26 -0.56
C TYR A 160 -7.48 -14.27 -0.20
N ALA A 161 -8.17 -13.76 -1.20
CA ALA A 161 -9.24 -12.77 -0.99
C ALA A 161 -10.48 -13.33 -0.25
N LYS A 162 -10.67 -14.64 -0.16
CA LYS A 162 -11.78 -15.25 0.61
C LYS A 162 -11.74 -14.96 2.11
N GLU A 163 -10.57 -14.61 2.62
CA GLU A 163 -10.36 -14.25 4.04
C GLU A 163 -10.67 -12.78 4.33
N LEU A 164 -11.01 -11.99 3.30
CA LEU A 164 -11.30 -10.58 3.42
C LEU A 164 -12.81 -10.33 3.62
N ASP A 165 -13.14 -9.27 4.34
CA ASP A 165 -14.54 -8.92 4.63
C ASP A 165 -15.31 -8.49 3.37
N VAL A 166 -14.65 -7.76 2.48
CA VAL A 166 -15.23 -7.27 1.23
C VAL A 166 -14.24 -7.44 0.08
N VAL A 167 -14.72 -7.90 -1.07
CA VAL A 167 -13.90 -7.99 -2.30
C VAL A 167 -14.61 -7.27 -3.43
N LEU A 168 -13.95 -6.25 -3.98
CA LEU A 168 -14.46 -5.41 -5.06
C LEU A 168 -13.71 -5.72 -6.36
N VAL A 169 -14.47 -5.82 -7.46
CA VAL A 169 -13.92 -6.02 -8.81
C VAL A 169 -14.44 -4.90 -9.72
N PRO A 170 -13.71 -3.79 -9.89
CA PRO A 170 -14.01 -2.84 -10.93
C PRO A 170 -14.03 -3.52 -12.30
N TYR A 171 -15.21 -3.55 -12.94
CA TYR A 171 -15.43 -4.25 -14.19
C TYR A 171 -16.14 -3.36 -15.21
N GLU A 172 -15.60 -3.28 -16.40
CA GLU A 172 -16.04 -2.35 -17.45
C GLU A 172 -17.47 -2.58 -17.95
N LEU A 173 -17.95 -3.83 -17.88
CA LEU A 173 -19.31 -4.19 -18.27
C LEU A 173 -20.32 -4.10 -17.10
N GLN A 174 -19.87 -3.72 -15.91
CA GLN A 174 -20.77 -3.49 -14.78
C GLN A 174 -21.41 -2.11 -14.86
N GLU A 175 -22.72 -2.05 -14.78
CA GLU A 175 -23.48 -0.81 -14.79
C GLU A 175 -24.08 -0.50 -13.42
N GLY A 176 -24.47 0.77 -13.24
CA GLY A 176 -25.21 1.21 -12.06
C GLY A 176 -24.34 1.83 -10.96
N MET A 177 -23.99 3.11 -11.10
CA MET A 177 -23.27 3.88 -10.08
C MET A 177 -23.92 3.84 -8.69
N LYS A 178 -25.27 3.81 -8.63
CA LYS A 178 -26.00 3.70 -7.35
C LYS A 178 -25.75 2.36 -6.65
N ALA A 179 -25.57 1.27 -7.43
CA ALA A 179 -25.21 -0.03 -6.86
C ALA A 179 -23.80 -0.01 -6.28
N THR A 180 -22.84 0.62 -6.97
CA THR A 180 -21.49 0.82 -6.45
C THR A 180 -21.50 1.67 -5.18
N GLU A 181 -22.22 2.77 -5.15
CA GLU A 181 -22.40 3.61 -3.96
C GLU A 181 -22.98 2.82 -2.79
N ALA A 182 -24.03 2.03 -3.03
CA ALA A 182 -24.66 1.21 -2.00
C ALA A 182 -23.75 0.11 -1.42
N VAL A 183 -22.77 -0.35 -2.20
CA VAL A 183 -21.74 -1.29 -1.71
C VAL A 183 -20.71 -0.54 -0.88
N ILE A 184 -20.14 0.55 -1.40
CA ILE A 184 -19.09 1.31 -0.73
C ILE A 184 -19.60 1.91 0.58
N SER A 185 -20.84 2.44 0.61
CA SER A 185 -21.42 3.04 1.82
C SER A 185 -21.61 2.06 2.99
N LYS A 186 -21.56 0.76 2.74
CA LYS A 186 -21.64 -0.30 3.78
C LYS A 186 -20.29 -0.76 4.31
N ILE A 187 -19.20 -0.29 3.73
CA ILE A 187 -17.86 -0.64 4.20
C ILE A 187 -17.57 0.20 5.45
N GLU A 188 -17.26 -0.49 6.54
CA GLU A 188 -17.03 0.11 7.84
C GLU A 188 -15.52 0.20 8.17
N PRO A 189 -15.09 1.17 8.99
CA PRO A 189 -13.74 1.19 9.53
C PRO A 189 -13.36 -0.13 10.20
N GLY A 190 -12.10 -0.54 10.07
CA GLY A 190 -11.58 -1.79 10.59
C GLY A 190 -11.74 -3.00 9.65
N GLN A 191 -12.60 -2.93 8.62
CA GLN A 191 -12.74 -4.02 7.66
C GLN A 191 -11.55 -4.16 6.71
N SER A 192 -11.35 -5.38 6.22
CA SER A 192 -10.39 -5.70 5.17
C SER A 192 -11.08 -5.71 3.80
N VAL A 193 -10.54 -4.92 2.85
CA VAL A 193 -11.13 -4.76 1.52
C VAL A 193 -10.14 -5.15 0.44
N GLY A 194 -10.48 -6.16 -0.36
CA GLY A 194 -9.74 -6.56 -1.55
C GLY A 194 -10.23 -5.80 -2.79
N ILE A 195 -9.32 -5.28 -3.58
CA ILE A 195 -9.60 -4.53 -4.80
C ILE A 195 -8.90 -5.25 -5.96
N PHE A 196 -9.67 -5.87 -6.87
CA PHE A 196 -9.11 -6.59 -8.01
C PHE A 196 -9.14 -5.74 -9.27
N ILE A 197 -7.96 -5.42 -9.78
CA ILE A 197 -7.78 -4.65 -11.02
C ILE A 197 -7.17 -5.53 -12.10
N GLY A 198 -7.86 -5.65 -13.24
CA GLY A 198 -7.35 -6.39 -14.39
C GLY A 198 -6.15 -5.71 -15.06
N PRO A 199 -5.37 -6.44 -15.88
CA PRO A 199 -4.37 -5.86 -16.76
C PRO A 199 -5.03 -5.02 -17.87
N GLU A 200 -4.23 -4.49 -18.82
CA GLU A 200 -4.77 -3.69 -19.94
C GLU A 200 -5.83 -4.42 -20.80
N GLY A 201 -5.78 -5.74 -20.85
CA GLY A 201 -6.78 -6.56 -21.55
C GLY A 201 -8.06 -6.83 -20.74
N GLY A 202 -8.16 -6.27 -19.54
CA GLY A 202 -9.27 -6.52 -18.62
C GLY A 202 -9.28 -7.97 -18.08
N PHE A 203 -10.39 -8.35 -17.47
CA PHE A 203 -10.65 -9.72 -17.04
C PHE A 203 -11.29 -10.54 -18.16
N ASP A 204 -11.01 -11.82 -18.18
CA ASP A 204 -11.79 -12.79 -18.95
C ASP A 204 -13.14 -13.05 -18.25
N GLU A 205 -14.19 -13.33 -19.03
CA GLU A 205 -15.52 -13.59 -18.46
C GLU A 205 -15.50 -14.69 -17.40
N SER A 206 -14.74 -15.77 -17.65
CA SER A 206 -14.59 -16.87 -16.70
C SER A 206 -13.86 -16.48 -15.41
N GLU A 207 -13.01 -15.43 -15.43
CA GLU A 207 -12.39 -14.88 -14.21
C GLU A 207 -13.42 -14.08 -13.41
N ILE A 208 -14.30 -13.34 -14.07
CA ILE A 208 -15.40 -12.63 -13.42
C ILE A 208 -16.41 -13.60 -12.79
N ASP A 209 -16.76 -14.67 -13.51
CA ASP A 209 -17.68 -15.69 -12.97
C ASP A 209 -17.06 -16.37 -11.73
N GLN A 210 -15.80 -16.76 -11.81
CA GLN A 210 -15.06 -17.30 -10.66
C GLN A 210 -15.00 -16.31 -9.49
N ALA A 211 -14.80 -15.01 -9.76
CA ALA A 211 -14.81 -13.99 -8.73
C ALA A 211 -16.18 -13.89 -8.03
N LYS A 212 -17.27 -13.87 -8.79
CA LYS A 212 -18.63 -13.85 -8.25
C LYS A 212 -18.93 -15.09 -7.41
N GLU A 213 -18.53 -16.27 -7.85
CA GLU A 213 -18.68 -17.52 -7.10
C GLU A 213 -17.96 -17.49 -5.75
N THR A 214 -16.89 -16.70 -5.62
CA THR A 214 -16.16 -16.51 -4.37
C THR A 214 -16.68 -15.35 -3.51
N GLY A 215 -17.78 -14.72 -3.91
CA GLY A 215 -18.40 -13.61 -3.17
C GLY A 215 -17.87 -12.23 -3.53
N ALA A 216 -17.01 -12.11 -4.54
CA ALA A 216 -16.53 -10.81 -4.98
C ALA A 216 -17.65 -10.02 -5.69
N ILE A 217 -17.66 -8.72 -5.47
CA ILE A 217 -18.72 -7.80 -5.92
C ILE A 217 -18.20 -7.00 -7.11
N PRO A 218 -18.71 -7.22 -8.32
CA PRO A 218 -18.42 -6.35 -9.45
C PRO A 218 -18.98 -4.94 -9.21
N ILE A 219 -18.15 -3.94 -9.45
CA ILE A 219 -18.53 -2.52 -9.34
C ILE A 219 -18.18 -1.75 -10.61
N THR A 220 -18.83 -0.61 -10.82
CA THR A 220 -18.48 0.31 -11.90
C THR A 220 -17.79 1.56 -11.37
N LEU A 221 -16.81 2.07 -12.10
CA LEU A 221 -16.13 3.34 -11.82
C LEU A 221 -16.63 4.48 -12.72
N GLY A 222 -17.80 4.31 -13.34
CA GLY A 222 -18.46 5.28 -14.20
C GLY A 222 -18.42 4.93 -15.68
N LYS A 223 -18.89 5.86 -16.51
CA LYS A 223 -19.16 5.63 -17.94
C LYS A 223 -17.90 5.56 -18.83
N ARG A 224 -16.74 5.92 -18.29
CA ARG A 224 -15.47 5.93 -19.05
C ARG A 224 -14.65 4.71 -18.70
N ILE A 225 -14.02 4.11 -19.71
CA ILE A 225 -13.03 3.06 -19.50
C ILE A 225 -11.78 3.70 -18.92
N LEU A 226 -11.38 3.26 -17.74
CA LEU A 226 -10.17 3.69 -17.08
C LEU A 226 -9.01 2.75 -17.46
N ARG A 227 -7.81 3.28 -17.56
CA ARG A 227 -6.61 2.46 -17.67
C ARG A 227 -6.39 1.69 -16.37
N THR A 228 -5.69 0.55 -16.45
CA THR A 228 -5.46 -0.34 -15.30
C THR A 228 -4.85 0.42 -14.11
N GLU A 229 -3.87 1.27 -14.36
CA GLU A 229 -3.25 2.14 -13.35
C GLU A 229 -4.25 3.14 -12.75
N THR A 230 -5.13 3.70 -13.55
CA THR A 230 -6.12 4.68 -13.10
C THR A 230 -7.25 4.02 -12.29
N ALA A 231 -7.73 2.85 -12.71
CA ALA A 231 -8.82 2.14 -12.03
C ALA A 231 -8.45 1.78 -10.59
N GLY A 232 -7.25 1.24 -10.37
CA GLY A 232 -6.77 0.90 -9.03
C GLY A 232 -6.69 2.10 -8.09
N LEU A 233 -6.09 3.18 -8.58
CA LEU A 233 -5.92 4.40 -7.78
C LEU A 233 -7.25 5.12 -7.51
N THR A 234 -8.16 5.14 -8.50
CA THR A 234 -9.50 5.69 -8.31
C THR A 234 -10.25 4.92 -7.22
N THR A 235 -10.21 3.59 -7.23
CA THR A 235 -10.89 2.77 -6.22
C THR A 235 -10.27 2.98 -4.84
N LEU A 236 -8.94 2.99 -4.75
CA LEU A 236 -8.24 3.29 -3.49
C LEU A 236 -8.60 4.68 -2.95
N SER A 237 -8.61 5.72 -3.80
CA SER A 237 -8.96 7.08 -3.39
C SER A 237 -10.39 7.18 -2.86
N ILE A 238 -11.35 6.51 -3.50
CA ILE A 238 -12.76 6.50 -3.06
C ILE A 238 -12.88 5.82 -1.69
N LEU A 239 -12.22 4.67 -1.50
CA LEU A 239 -12.27 3.92 -0.24
C LEU A 239 -11.54 4.65 0.88
N MET A 240 -10.35 5.17 0.64
CA MET A 240 -9.60 5.98 1.58
C MET A 240 -10.45 7.15 2.08
N TYR A 241 -10.98 7.96 1.16
CA TYR A 241 -11.83 9.10 1.51
C TYR A 241 -13.08 8.68 2.32
N HIS A 242 -13.76 7.61 1.89
CA HIS A 242 -14.94 7.09 2.57
C HIS A 242 -14.63 6.67 4.01
N LEU A 243 -13.55 5.91 4.21
CA LEU A 243 -13.17 5.35 5.51
C LEU A 243 -12.67 6.44 6.46
N GLU A 244 -11.80 7.34 6.01
CA GLU A 244 -11.32 8.46 6.85
C GLU A 244 -12.47 9.39 7.29
N CYS A 245 -13.44 9.65 6.41
CA CYS A 245 -14.63 10.42 6.80
C CYS A 245 -15.46 9.71 7.89
N ARG A 246 -15.56 8.38 7.85
CA ARG A 246 -16.31 7.61 8.86
C ARG A 246 -15.57 7.52 10.19
N GLU A 247 -14.27 7.29 10.18
CA GLU A 247 -13.43 7.29 11.39
C GLU A 247 -13.56 8.61 12.17
N GLN A 248 -13.52 9.75 11.46
CA GLN A 248 -13.70 11.06 12.11
C GLN A 248 -15.10 11.30 12.71
N LEU A 249 -16.13 10.64 12.18
CA LEU A 249 -17.49 10.71 12.72
C LEU A 249 -17.63 9.88 13.99
N GLU A 250 -16.98 8.72 14.06
CA GLU A 250 -16.96 7.85 15.25
C GLU A 250 -16.22 8.53 16.41
N ASP A 251 -15.07 9.13 16.18
CA ASP A 251 -14.28 9.86 17.19
C ASP A 251 -15.04 11.04 17.80
N LYS A 252 -15.93 11.68 17.05
CA LYS A 252 -16.78 12.79 17.54
C LYS A 252 -17.96 12.32 18.39
N ASN A 253 -18.40 11.08 18.20
CA ASN A 253 -19.52 10.53 18.96
C ASN A 253 -19.08 9.91 20.31
N ILE A 254 -17.76 9.78 20.53
CA ILE A 254 -17.17 9.23 21.78
C ILE A 254 -16.77 10.36 22.75
N LYS A 255 -16.77 11.61 22.33
CA LYS A 255 -16.50 12.81 23.15
C LYS A 255 -17.79 13.53 23.53
#